data_3c161e70a06fa7678a64730a227368f2
#
_entry.id   3c161e70a06fa7678a64730a227368f2
#
_cell.length_a   1.000
_cell.length_b   1.000
_cell.length_c   1.000
_cell.angle_alpha   90.00
_cell.angle_beta   90.00
_cell.angle_gamma   90.00
#
_symmetry.space_group_name_H-M   'P 1'
#
loop_
_entity.id
_entity.type
_entity.pdbx_description
1 polymer ?
#
loop_
_entity_poly.entity_id
_entity_poly.type
_entity_poly.pdbx_seq_one_letter_code
_entity_poly.pdbx_strand_id
1 'polypeptide(L)'
;ELLADERSTLPATKKQQDFITRLLKSFPSCWELIEYEEYLDHPTQGSASAFIQQVQENYLEALDQKENFIDYISHRPGVQKDGEHGLWDANGKVKNLAQAVREVAEHPGNVWTPVIALRREDAERLGYDSVENWQALVNASICDIAKAYKIRPENLRWYAAFHQKPNQVHIHMIIFSADPKE
;
A
#
# COMPACT_ATOMS: atom_id res chain seq x y z
N GLU A 1 -14.23 11.92 -1.19
CA GLU A 1 -12.96 11.28 -0.81
C GLU A 1 -13.16 10.45 0.45
N LEU A 2 -12.59 9.23 0.53
CA LEU A 2 -12.65 8.38 1.72
C LEU A 2 -11.53 8.71 2.69
N LEU A 3 -10.41 9.19 2.17
CA LEU A 3 -9.22 9.49 2.95
C LEU A 3 -8.90 10.98 2.81
N ALA A 4 -8.70 11.63 3.94
CA ALA A 4 -8.32 13.04 4.08
C ALA A 4 -6.97 13.11 4.82
N ASP A 5 -6.39 14.31 4.91
CA ASP A 5 -5.22 14.55 5.77
C ASP A 5 -5.56 14.14 7.22
N GLU A 6 -4.71 13.34 7.85
CA GLU A 6 -4.90 12.86 9.24
C GLU A 6 -5.01 14.00 10.25
N ARG A 7 -4.56 15.20 9.92
CA ARG A 7 -4.69 16.43 10.73
C ARG A 7 -5.99 17.19 10.49
N SER A 8 -6.85 16.74 9.57
CA SER A 8 -8.10 17.42 9.28
C SER A 8 -9.04 17.39 10.48
N THR A 9 -9.44 18.56 10.97
CA THR A 9 -10.41 18.74 12.05
C THR A 9 -11.84 18.91 11.56
N LEU A 10 -12.08 18.85 10.24
CA LEU A 10 -13.41 18.91 9.67
C LEU A 10 -14.21 17.65 10.05
N PRO A 11 -15.53 17.75 10.27
CA PRO A 11 -16.36 16.60 10.58
C PRO A 11 -16.24 15.48 9.55
N ALA A 12 -16.24 14.22 10.00
CA ALA A 12 -16.19 13.05 9.12
C ALA A 12 -17.35 13.08 8.12
N THR A 13 -17.03 12.85 6.86
CA THR A 13 -18.03 12.83 5.79
C THR A 13 -18.97 11.63 5.94
N LYS A 14 -20.20 11.77 5.43
CA LYS A 14 -21.16 10.65 5.40
C LYS A 14 -20.57 9.42 4.69
N LYS A 15 -19.80 9.64 3.63
CA LYS A 15 -19.11 8.56 2.90
C LYS A 15 -18.11 7.80 3.77
N GLN A 16 -17.33 8.50 4.61
CA GLN A 16 -16.43 7.89 5.57
C GLN A 16 -17.20 7.10 6.64
N GLN A 17 -18.26 7.69 7.21
CA GLN A 17 -19.09 7.04 8.23
C GLN A 17 -19.74 5.75 7.70
N ASP A 18 -20.30 5.78 6.49
CA ASP A 18 -20.90 4.62 5.83
C ASP A 18 -19.84 3.54 5.54
N PHE A 19 -18.63 3.95 5.19
CA PHE A 19 -17.52 3.02 4.95
C PHE A 19 -17.03 2.37 6.24
N ILE A 20 -16.85 3.15 7.32
CA ILE A 20 -16.49 2.64 8.66
C ILE A 20 -17.54 1.64 9.14
N THR A 21 -18.83 1.94 8.96
CA THR A 21 -19.90 1.01 9.33
C THR A 21 -19.80 -0.32 8.57
N ARG A 22 -19.41 -0.30 7.31
CA ARG A 22 -19.17 -1.53 6.52
C ARG A 22 -17.92 -2.28 6.98
N LEU A 23 -16.83 -1.57 7.30
CA LEU A 23 -15.61 -2.17 7.83
C LEU A 23 -15.89 -2.91 9.15
N LEU A 24 -16.61 -2.30 10.09
CA LEU A 24 -16.97 -2.92 11.36
C LEU A 24 -17.86 -4.17 11.20
N LYS A 25 -18.69 -4.22 10.17
CA LYS A 25 -19.48 -5.42 9.83
C LYS A 25 -18.62 -6.53 9.25
N SER A 26 -17.65 -6.19 8.41
CA SER A 26 -16.78 -7.16 7.75
C SER A 26 -15.67 -7.67 8.66
N PHE A 27 -15.16 -6.81 9.53
CA PHE A 27 -14.05 -7.07 10.45
C PHE A 27 -14.42 -6.62 11.87
N PRO A 28 -15.23 -7.40 12.62
CA PRO A 28 -15.70 -6.98 13.94
C PRO A 28 -14.57 -6.62 14.92
N SER A 29 -13.42 -7.31 14.86
CA SER A 29 -12.27 -7.06 15.73
C SER A 29 -11.61 -5.69 15.54
N CYS A 30 -11.91 -4.96 14.47
CA CYS A 30 -11.32 -3.62 14.27
C CYS A 30 -11.87 -2.56 15.24
N TRP A 31 -12.93 -2.85 16.00
CA TRP A 31 -13.39 -1.99 17.08
C TRP A 31 -12.39 -1.87 18.26
N GLU A 32 -11.44 -2.80 18.37
CA GLU A 32 -10.37 -2.80 19.40
C GLU A 32 -9.18 -1.88 19.04
N LEU A 33 -9.17 -1.33 17.83
CA LEU A 33 -8.09 -0.44 17.40
C LEU A 33 -8.19 0.92 18.09
N ILE A 34 -7.02 1.45 18.48
CA ILE A 34 -6.91 2.78 19.12
C ILE A 34 -7.48 3.87 18.19
N GLU A 35 -7.25 3.76 16.88
CA GLU A 35 -7.77 4.69 15.88
C GLU A 35 -9.29 4.71 15.81
N TYR A 36 -9.97 3.62 16.18
CA TYR A 36 -11.42 3.60 16.28
C TYR A 36 -11.91 4.35 17.53
N GLU A 37 -11.23 4.19 18.66
CA GLU A 37 -11.51 4.93 19.88
C GLU A 37 -11.31 6.45 19.68
N GLU A 38 -10.21 6.84 19.01
CA GLU A 38 -9.96 8.23 18.61
C GLU A 38 -11.03 8.78 17.67
N TYR A 39 -11.52 7.97 16.74
CA TYR A 39 -12.62 8.37 15.85
C TYR A 39 -13.94 8.54 16.61
N LEU A 40 -14.25 7.72 17.60
CA LEU A 40 -15.45 7.87 18.42
C LEU A 40 -15.41 9.13 19.27
N ASP A 41 -14.24 9.45 19.85
CA ASP A 41 -14.06 10.64 20.68
C ASP A 41 -14.07 11.93 19.85
N HIS A 42 -13.48 11.90 18.67
CA HIS A 42 -13.34 13.04 17.76
C HIS A 42 -13.67 12.62 16.32
N PRO A 43 -14.95 12.60 15.92
CA PRO A 43 -15.37 12.11 14.60
C PRO A 43 -15.04 13.12 13.48
N THR A 44 -13.76 13.29 13.21
CA THR A 44 -13.22 14.17 12.17
C THR A 44 -12.86 13.38 10.91
N GLN A 45 -12.62 14.10 9.80
CA GLN A 45 -12.12 13.49 8.58
C GLN A 45 -10.74 12.86 8.79
N GLY A 46 -9.91 13.48 9.65
CA GLY A 46 -8.59 12.97 10.00
C GLY A 46 -8.65 11.65 10.74
N SER A 47 -9.38 11.59 11.87
CA SER A 47 -9.52 10.37 12.68
C SER A 47 -10.22 9.24 11.91
N ALA A 48 -11.25 9.57 11.12
CA ALA A 48 -11.89 8.62 10.23
C ALA A 48 -10.90 8.03 9.20
N SER A 49 -10.04 8.88 8.62
CA SER A 49 -9.03 8.43 7.66
C SER A 49 -7.97 7.56 8.31
N ALA A 50 -7.49 7.93 9.51
CA ALA A 50 -6.53 7.14 10.27
C ALA A 50 -7.08 5.74 10.58
N PHE A 51 -8.32 5.66 11.08
CA PHE A 51 -8.98 4.38 11.34
C PHE A 51 -9.13 3.53 10.07
N ILE A 52 -9.65 4.11 8.98
CA ILE A 52 -9.82 3.40 7.71
C ILE A 52 -8.48 2.85 7.20
N GLN A 53 -7.41 3.66 7.27
CA GLN A 53 -6.07 3.23 6.87
C GLN A 53 -5.56 2.09 7.73
N GLN A 54 -5.72 2.19 9.05
CA GLN A 54 -5.24 1.16 9.98
C GLN A 54 -5.96 -0.17 9.79
N VAL A 55 -7.29 -0.14 9.58
CA VAL A 55 -8.05 -1.35 9.24
C VAL A 55 -7.57 -1.94 7.92
N GLN A 56 -7.34 -1.11 6.90
CA GLN A 56 -6.84 -1.58 5.62
C GLN A 56 -5.43 -2.20 5.75
N GLU A 57 -4.55 -1.63 6.56
CA GLU A 57 -3.21 -2.18 6.79
C GLU A 57 -3.25 -3.51 7.56
N ASN A 58 -4.11 -3.64 8.56
CA ASN A 58 -4.17 -4.84 9.41
C ASN A 58 -4.93 -6.00 8.76
N TYR A 59 -5.89 -5.71 7.88
CA TYR A 59 -6.79 -6.71 7.30
C TYR A 59 -6.63 -6.91 5.80
N LEU A 60 -5.59 -6.29 5.19
CA LEU A 60 -5.28 -6.49 3.77
C LEU A 60 -5.05 -7.96 3.41
N GLU A 61 -4.46 -8.74 4.32
CA GLU A 61 -4.30 -10.19 4.13
C GLU A 61 -5.64 -10.95 4.15
N ALA A 62 -6.65 -10.40 4.84
CA ALA A 62 -8.00 -10.97 4.91
C ALA A 62 -8.92 -10.50 3.76
N LEU A 63 -8.56 -9.42 3.08
CA LEU A 63 -9.19 -9.02 1.82
C LEU A 63 -8.66 -9.92 0.72
N ASP A 64 -9.30 -11.05 0.53
CA ASP A 64 -8.98 -12.13 -0.43
C ASP A 64 -9.10 -11.69 -1.91
N GLN A 65 -8.83 -10.41 -2.21
CA GLN A 65 -8.91 -9.82 -3.53
C GLN A 65 -7.62 -9.07 -3.84
N LYS A 66 -6.69 -9.79 -4.46
CA LYS A 66 -5.42 -9.26 -5.02
C LYS A 66 -5.63 -7.98 -5.86
N GLU A 67 -6.77 -7.86 -6.54
CA GLU A 67 -7.18 -6.66 -7.30
C GLU A 67 -7.25 -5.42 -6.43
N ASN A 68 -7.91 -5.51 -5.28
CA ASN A 68 -8.12 -4.36 -4.41
C ASN A 68 -6.83 -3.87 -3.79
N PHE A 69 -5.84 -4.75 -3.58
CA PHE A 69 -4.56 -4.36 -3.01
C PHE A 69 -3.76 -3.48 -3.97
N ILE A 70 -3.62 -3.87 -5.23
CA ILE A 70 -2.84 -3.11 -6.21
C ILE A 70 -3.47 -1.75 -6.50
N ASP A 71 -4.80 -1.69 -6.62
CA ASP A 71 -5.53 -0.44 -6.77
C ASP A 71 -5.39 0.45 -5.53
N TYR A 72 -5.50 -0.14 -4.35
CA TYR A 72 -5.32 0.53 -3.07
C TYR A 72 -3.95 1.19 -2.95
N ILE A 73 -2.84 0.44 -3.11
CA ILE A 73 -1.49 1.00 -2.96
C ILE A 73 -1.16 2.06 -4.01
N SER A 74 -1.81 2.00 -5.18
CA SER A 74 -1.60 2.94 -6.28
C SER A 74 -2.25 4.30 -6.07
N HIS A 75 -3.32 4.36 -5.26
CA HIS A 75 -4.16 5.54 -5.12
C HIS A 75 -4.30 6.07 -3.70
N ARG A 76 -3.81 5.34 -2.68
CA ARG A 76 -3.97 5.78 -1.27
C ARG A 76 -3.31 7.14 -1.00
N PRO A 77 -3.79 7.91 -0.01
CA PRO A 77 -3.13 9.13 0.45
C PRO A 77 -1.68 8.87 0.88
N GLY A 78 -0.80 9.82 0.58
CA GLY A 78 0.63 9.70 0.85
C GLY A 78 1.41 8.93 -0.22
N VAL A 79 0.75 8.29 -1.21
CA VAL A 79 1.45 7.76 -2.38
C VAL A 79 1.97 8.91 -3.23
N GLN A 80 3.24 8.85 -3.60
CA GLN A 80 3.79 9.77 -4.59
C GLN A 80 3.30 9.36 -5.98
N LYS A 81 2.38 10.15 -6.53
CA LYS A 81 1.80 9.90 -7.85
C LYS A 81 2.63 10.54 -8.94
N ASP A 82 2.73 9.85 -10.05
CA ASP A 82 3.15 10.40 -11.33
C ASP A 82 1.95 10.33 -12.29
N GLY A 83 1.17 11.42 -12.38
CA GLY A 83 -0.12 11.46 -13.06
C GLY A 83 -1.26 10.90 -12.21
N GLU A 84 -1.98 9.88 -12.70
CA GLU A 84 -3.20 9.35 -12.05
C GLU A 84 -2.92 8.38 -10.89
N HIS A 85 -1.78 7.70 -10.90
CA HIS A 85 -1.41 6.71 -9.88
C HIS A 85 0.09 6.71 -9.57
N GLY A 86 0.49 6.03 -8.47
CA GLY A 86 1.87 5.93 -8.00
C GLY A 86 2.53 4.57 -8.20
N LEU A 87 1.96 3.67 -9.02
CA LEU A 87 2.51 2.34 -9.24
C LEU A 87 3.68 2.38 -10.24
N TRP A 88 4.76 1.67 -9.92
CA TRP A 88 5.94 1.52 -10.76
C TRP A 88 6.49 0.08 -10.72
N ASP A 89 7.31 -0.28 -11.71
CA ASP A 89 7.99 -1.56 -11.88
C ASP A 89 9.47 -1.36 -12.23
N ALA A 90 10.14 -2.39 -12.72
CA ALA A 90 11.54 -2.35 -13.15
C ALA A 90 11.80 -1.32 -14.27
N ASN A 91 10.80 -0.96 -15.05
CA ASN A 91 10.89 -0.03 -16.18
C ASN A 91 10.48 1.40 -15.80
N GLY A 92 10.12 1.64 -14.55
CA GLY A 92 9.60 2.89 -14.04
C GLY A 92 8.08 2.87 -13.90
N LYS A 93 7.40 4.00 -14.20
CA LYS A 93 5.95 4.10 -14.06
C LYS A 93 5.20 3.07 -14.89
N VAL A 94 4.27 2.37 -14.24
CA VAL A 94 3.34 1.45 -14.92
C VAL A 94 2.42 2.23 -15.84
N LYS A 95 2.44 1.91 -17.13
CA LYS A 95 1.65 2.63 -18.15
C LYS A 95 0.18 2.23 -18.17
N ASN A 96 -0.12 0.99 -17.79
CA ASN A 96 -1.48 0.46 -17.81
C ASN A 96 -1.79 -0.21 -16.47
N LEU A 97 -2.37 0.56 -15.55
CA LEU A 97 -2.74 0.10 -14.22
C LEU A 97 -3.75 -1.05 -14.28
N ALA A 98 -4.75 -0.97 -15.16
CA ALA A 98 -5.77 -2.02 -15.30
C ALA A 98 -5.19 -3.36 -15.76
N GLN A 99 -4.13 -3.34 -16.56
CA GLN A 99 -3.41 -4.55 -16.95
C GLN A 99 -2.62 -5.13 -15.77
N ALA A 100 -1.91 -4.29 -15.00
CA ALA A 100 -1.17 -4.71 -13.81
C ALA A 100 -2.10 -5.32 -12.75
N VAL A 101 -3.26 -4.68 -12.51
CA VAL A 101 -4.31 -5.20 -11.61
C VAL A 101 -4.74 -6.59 -12.05
N ARG A 102 -5.07 -6.78 -13.33
CA ARG A 102 -5.50 -8.06 -13.88
C ARG A 102 -4.41 -9.13 -13.78
N GLU A 103 -3.18 -8.80 -14.12
CA GLU A 103 -2.04 -9.72 -14.05
C GLU A 103 -1.87 -10.31 -12.64
N VAL A 104 -1.98 -9.46 -11.61
CA VAL A 104 -1.87 -9.91 -10.22
C VAL A 104 -3.12 -10.68 -9.77
N ALA A 105 -4.32 -10.22 -10.13
CA ALA A 105 -5.58 -10.84 -9.73
C ALA A 105 -5.75 -12.25 -10.29
N GLU A 106 -5.43 -12.41 -11.57
CA GLU A 106 -5.58 -13.68 -12.30
C GLU A 106 -4.36 -14.61 -12.10
N HIS A 107 -3.32 -14.15 -11.38
CA HIS A 107 -2.11 -14.94 -11.19
C HIS A 107 -2.40 -16.22 -10.38
N PRO A 108 -2.15 -17.43 -10.94
CA PRO A 108 -2.52 -18.70 -10.31
C PRO A 108 -1.53 -19.15 -9.24
N GLY A 109 -0.34 -18.54 -9.17
CA GLY A 109 0.70 -18.85 -8.20
C GLY A 109 0.66 -17.95 -6.96
N ASN A 110 1.75 -18.01 -6.18
CA ASN A 110 1.93 -17.17 -5.01
C ASN A 110 2.13 -15.70 -5.38
N VAL A 111 1.53 -14.83 -4.58
CA VAL A 111 1.74 -13.38 -4.62
C VAL A 111 2.09 -12.91 -3.21
N TRP A 112 3.21 -12.24 -3.07
CA TRP A 112 3.68 -11.69 -1.79
C TRP A 112 3.57 -10.17 -1.80
N THR A 113 3.22 -9.60 -0.65
CA THR A 113 2.97 -8.16 -0.51
C THR A 113 3.83 -7.53 0.61
N PRO A 114 5.18 -7.57 0.51
CA PRO A 114 6.03 -7.00 1.53
C PRO A 114 5.94 -5.47 1.58
N VAL A 115 6.20 -4.93 2.78
CA VAL A 115 6.40 -3.49 3.01
C VAL A 115 7.83 -3.29 3.47
N ILE A 116 8.54 -2.36 2.83
CA ILE A 116 9.88 -1.94 3.24
C ILE A 116 9.79 -0.50 3.72
N ALA A 117 10.15 -0.25 4.97
CA ALA A 117 10.01 1.05 5.62
C ALA A 117 11.30 1.54 6.23
N LEU A 118 11.49 2.86 6.22
CA LEU A 118 12.52 3.58 6.94
C LEU A 118 11.88 4.65 7.82
N ARG A 119 12.48 4.91 8.98
CA ARG A 119 12.13 6.09 9.76
C ARG A 119 12.43 7.33 8.92
N ARG A 120 11.64 8.37 9.07
CA ARG A 120 11.83 9.62 8.28
C ARG A 120 13.23 10.18 8.41
N GLU A 121 13.75 10.26 9.63
CA GLU A 121 15.11 10.76 9.89
C GLU A 121 16.20 9.96 9.16
N ASP A 122 16.04 8.64 9.12
CA ASP A 122 16.97 7.76 8.40
C ASP A 122 16.82 7.89 6.90
N ALA A 123 15.59 8.01 6.40
CA ALA A 123 15.33 8.19 4.98
C ALA A 123 15.94 9.50 4.47
N GLU A 124 15.74 10.61 5.18
CA GLU A 124 16.34 11.91 4.85
C GLU A 124 17.88 11.87 4.90
N ARG A 125 18.44 11.28 5.97
CA ARG A 125 19.88 11.12 6.14
C ARG A 125 20.54 10.27 5.06
N LEU A 126 19.83 9.24 4.58
CA LEU A 126 20.33 8.27 3.59
C LEU A 126 19.90 8.61 2.15
N GLY A 127 19.06 9.64 1.98
CA GLY A 127 18.57 10.04 0.67
C GLY A 127 17.43 9.17 0.11
N TYR A 128 16.69 8.47 0.98
CA TYR A 128 15.52 7.64 0.60
C TYR A 128 14.17 8.34 0.84
N ASP A 129 14.14 9.64 0.66
CA ASP A 129 12.95 10.48 0.75
C ASP A 129 12.25 10.70 -0.61
N SER A 130 12.77 10.09 -1.67
CA SER A 130 12.22 10.17 -3.03
C SER A 130 12.00 8.80 -3.68
N VAL A 131 11.05 8.72 -4.60
CA VAL A 131 10.71 7.49 -5.33
C VAL A 131 11.86 6.97 -6.17
N GLU A 132 12.66 7.85 -6.76
CA GLU A 132 13.78 7.53 -7.64
C GLU A 132 14.85 6.70 -6.91
N ASN A 133 15.14 7.08 -5.66
CA ASN A 133 16.15 6.38 -4.85
C ASN A 133 15.63 4.99 -4.41
N TRP A 134 14.34 4.85 -4.13
CA TRP A 134 13.73 3.55 -3.89
C TRP A 134 13.71 2.66 -5.12
N GLN A 135 13.43 3.23 -6.30
CA GLN A 135 13.51 2.49 -7.58
C GLN A 135 14.93 1.98 -7.82
N ALA A 136 15.94 2.83 -7.60
CA ALA A 136 17.34 2.44 -7.74
C ALA A 136 17.71 1.32 -6.76
N LEU A 137 17.29 1.42 -5.49
CA LEU A 137 17.52 0.40 -4.47
C LEU A 137 16.90 -0.95 -4.86
N VAL A 138 15.61 -0.96 -5.22
CA VAL A 138 14.91 -2.19 -5.60
C VAL A 138 15.57 -2.82 -6.83
N ASN A 139 15.87 -2.04 -7.86
CA ASN A 139 16.53 -2.54 -9.06
C ASN A 139 17.93 -3.11 -8.77
N ALA A 140 18.70 -2.48 -7.88
CA ALA A 140 20.01 -2.99 -7.46
C ALA A 140 19.90 -4.28 -6.63
N SER A 141 18.79 -4.47 -5.90
CA SER A 141 18.57 -5.62 -5.01
C SER A 141 17.79 -6.76 -5.67
N ILE A 142 17.52 -6.70 -6.97
CA ILE A 142 16.59 -7.61 -7.65
C ILE A 142 16.99 -9.09 -7.53
N CYS A 143 18.29 -9.39 -7.61
CA CYS A 143 18.80 -10.74 -7.46
C CYS A 143 18.64 -11.28 -6.03
N ASP A 144 18.82 -10.42 -5.03
CA ASP A 144 18.64 -10.79 -3.62
C ASP A 144 17.16 -11.01 -3.31
N ILE A 145 16.29 -10.16 -3.84
CA ILE A 145 14.83 -10.33 -3.76
C ILE A 145 14.42 -11.66 -4.40
N ALA A 146 14.84 -11.93 -5.62
CA ALA A 146 14.54 -13.18 -6.32
C ALA A 146 14.99 -14.41 -5.50
N LYS A 147 16.20 -14.36 -4.95
CA LYS A 147 16.73 -15.43 -4.08
C LYS A 147 15.92 -15.60 -2.80
N ALA A 148 15.52 -14.52 -2.15
CA ALA A 148 14.75 -14.55 -0.90
C ALA A 148 13.38 -15.22 -1.10
N TYR A 149 12.73 -14.95 -2.23
CA TYR A 149 11.43 -15.55 -2.57
C TYR A 149 11.54 -16.88 -3.34
N LYS A 150 12.77 -17.37 -3.60
CA LYS A 150 13.05 -18.59 -4.36
C LYS A 150 12.50 -18.57 -5.78
N ILE A 151 12.52 -17.39 -6.39
CA ILE A 151 12.11 -17.16 -7.77
C ILE A 151 13.37 -17.01 -8.62
N ARG A 152 13.39 -17.61 -9.81
CA ARG A 152 14.49 -17.37 -10.77
C ARG A 152 14.46 -15.89 -11.20
N PRO A 153 15.61 -15.18 -11.26
CA PRO A 153 15.66 -13.76 -11.58
C PRO A 153 14.91 -13.36 -12.86
N GLU A 154 14.97 -14.19 -13.90
CA GLU A 154 14.29 -13.98 -15.18
C GLU A 154 12.76 -14.09 -15.08
N ASN A 155 12.26 -14.82 -14.07
CA ASN A 155 10.84 -14.99 -13.82
C ASN A 155 10.28 -13.97 -12.81
N LEU A 156 11.15 -13.27 -12.11
CA LEU A 156 10.69 -12.31 -11.11
C LEU A 156 9.84 -11.21 -11.77
N ARG A 157 8.67 -10.99 -11.20
CA ARG A 157 7.77 -9.89 -11.53
C ARG A 157 7.42 -9.15 -10.23
N TRP A 158 7.37 -7.84 -10.32
CA TRP A 158 7.04 -7.04 -9.17
C TRP A 158 6.48 -5.68 -9.55
N TYR A 159 5.66 -5.16 -8.67
CA TYR A 159 5.18 -3.78 -8.66
C TYR A 159 5.48 -3.15 -7.32
N ALA A 160 5.61 -1.83 -7.27
CA ALA A 160 5.76 -1.10 -6.03
C ALA A 160 5.07 0.27 -6.08
N ALA A 161 4.77 0.81 -4.90
CA ALA A 161 4.29 2.17 -4.73
C ALA A 161 4.96 2.81 -3.52
N PHE A 162 5.44 4.04 -3.67
CA PHE A 162 6.11 4.79 -2.62
C PHE A 162 5.11 5.65 -1.85
N HIS A 163 5.21 5.57 -0.53
CA HIS A 163 4.32 6.25 0.39
C HIS A 163 5.12 7.06 1.41
N GLN A 164 4.61 8.25 1.72
CA GLN A 164 5.15 9.11 2.76
C GLN A 164 4.14 9.29 3.88
N LYS A 165 4.56 8.98 5.11
CA LYS A 165 3.86 9.32 6.35
C LYS A 165 4.70 10.31 7.16
N PRO A 166 4.13 11.07 8.11
CA PRO A 166 4.89 12.02 8.92
C PRO A 166 6.13 11.41 9.60
N ASN A 167 6.03 10.18 10.07
CA ASN A 167 7.09 9.52 10.85
C ASN A 167 7.91 8.49 10.06
N GLN A 168 7.49 8.12 8.86
CA GLN A 168 8.16 7.11 8.06
C GLN A 168 7.91 7.30 6.56
N VAL A 169 8.84 6.81 5.77
CA VAL A 169 8.67 6.56 4.34
C VAL A 169 8.70 5.05 4.10
N HIS A 170 7.94 4.56 3.15
CA HIS A 170 7.89 3.14 2.85
C HIS A 170 7.46 2.88 1.42
N ILE A 171 7.80 1.69 0.94
CA ILE A 171 7.23 1.15 -0.29
C ILE A 171 6.37 -0.06 0.04
N HIS A 172 5.21 -0.15 -0.58
CA HIS A 172 4.49 -1.40 -0.73
C HIS A 172 4.96 -2.08 -2.00
N MET A 173 5.25 -3.36 -1.90
CA MET A 173 5.61 -4.17 -3.07
C MET A 173 4.60 -5.28 -3.28
N ILE A 174 4.52 -5.73 -4.52
CA ILE A 174 3.83 -6.94 -4.94
C ILE A 174 4.86 -7.75 -5.70
N ILE A 175 5.10 -8.98 -5.28
CA ILE A 175 6.13 -9.86 -5.85
C ILE A 175 5.46 -11.17 -6.26
N PHE A 176 5.75 -11.65 -7.45
CA PHE A 176 5.29 -12.95 -7.94
C PHE A 176 6.23 -13.49 -9.03
N SER A 177 6.09 -14.76 -9.37
CA SER A 177 6.85 -15.38 -10.46
C SER A 177 6.05 -15.44 -11.75
N ALA A 178 6.67 -15.20 -12.89
CA ALA A 178 6.06 -15.49 -14.19
C ALA A 178 5.81 -17.01 -14.39
N ASP A 179 6.51 -17.87 -13.65
CA ASP A 179 6.25 -19.31 -13.57
C ASP A 179 5.42 -19.60 -12.30
N PRO A 180 4.13 -19.95 -12.41
CA PRO A 180 3.26 -20.18 -11.25
C PRO A 180 3.69 -21.33 -10.34
N LYS A 181 4.70 -22.10 -10.74
CA LYS A 181 5.21 -23.25 -9.96
C LYS A 181 6.34 -22.88 -9.02
N GLU A 182 6.83 -21.66 -9.10
CA GLU A 182 7.88 -21.11 -8.22
C GLU A 182 7.32 -20.43 -6.98
#